data_6bf0d07be226415f56e3c618e8cc27ca
#
_entry.id   6bf0d07be226415f56e3c618e8cc27ca
#
_cell.length_a   1.000
_cell.length_b   1.000
_cell.length_c   1.000
_cell.angle_alpha   90.00
_cell.angle_beta   90.00
_cell.angle_gamma   90.00
#
_symmetry.space_group_name_H-M   'P 1'
#
loop_
_entity.id
_entity.type
_entity.pdbx_description
1 polymer ?
#
loop_
_entity_poly.entity_id
_entity_poly.type
_entity_poly.pdbx_seq_one_letter_code
_entity_poly.pdbx_strand_id
1 'polypeptide(L)'
;MSPRLFKAKRFAMQAAKAWIGDEELREAFTEMLNGQADNLGGGVWKKRLNANRHRSIVLARGASYCVYQFLYAKKDQSNICQTDLIAFRKMSKIYEGLSDSQVQHFLDIKEFVEIFYE
;
A
#
# COMPACT_ATOMS: atom_id res chain seq x y z
N MET A 1 12.28 -8.65 12.54
CA MET A 1 12.51 -8.46 11.11
C MET A 1 11.51 -7.47 10.52
N SER A 2 11.97 -6.62 9.66
CA SER A 2 11.09 -5.65 9.00
C SER A 2 10.24 -6.35 7.93
N PRO A 3 8.97 -5.98 7.78
CA PRO A 3 8.15 -6.55 6.72
C PRO A 3 8.66 -6.12 5.34
N ARG A 4 8.41 -6.97 4.36
CA ARG A 4 8.69 -6.62 2.97
C ARG A 4 7.67 -5.59 2.51
N LEU A 5 8.04 -4.78 1.53
CA LEU A 5 7.17 -3.73 1.00
C LEU A 5 7.00 -3.90 -0.50
N PHE A 6 5.75 -3.93 -0.93
CA PHE A 6 5.39 -4.03 -2.35
C PHE A 6 4.51 -2.88 -2.75
N LYS A 7 4.45 -2.61 -4.05
CA LYS A 7 3.41 -1.78 -4.63
C LYS A 7 2.66 -2.61 -5.66
N ALA A 8 1.33 -2.55 -5.63
CA ALA A 8 0.51 -3.23 -6.60
C ALA A 8 0.64 -2.53 -7.96
N LYS A 9 0.43 -3.27 -9.04
CA LYS A 9 0.57 -2.76 -10.40
C LYS A 9 -0.21 -1.45 -10.62
N ARG A 10 -1.47 -1.43 -10.20
CA ARG A 10 -2.30 -0.23 -10.35
C ARG A 10 -1.73 0.97 -9.59
N PHE A 11 -1.28 0.73 -8.35
CA PHE A 11 -0.66 1.79 -7.55
C PHE A 11 0.59 2.31 -8.25
N ALA A 12 1.42 1.42 -8.79
CA ALA A 12 2.65 1.81 -9.48
C ALA A 12 2.35 2.76 -10.65
N MET A 13 1.28 2.48 -11.40
CA MET A 13 0.86 3.34 -12.50
C MET A 13 0.36 4.69 -12.00
N GLN A 14 -0.43 4.70 -10.93
CA GLN A 14 -0.95 5.92 -10.34
C GLN A 14 0.18 6.78 -9.77
N ALA A 15 1.13 6.17 -9.09
CA ALA A 15 2.27 6.86 -8.49
C ALA A 15 3.17 7.47 -9.55
N ALA A 16 3.40 6.75 -10.65
CA ALA A 16 4.20 7.28 -11.76
C ALA A 16 3.56 8.54 -12.35
N LYS A 17 2.25 8.55 -12.52
CA LYS A 17 1.53 9.73 -13.02
C LYS A 17 1.58 10.90 -12.05
N ALA A 18 1.70 10.64 -10.76
CA ALA A 18 1.77 11.67 -9.73
C ALA A 18 3.20 12.07 -9.37
N TRP A 19 4.20 11.50 -10.08
CA TRP A 19 5.63 11.75 -9.82
C TRP A 19 6.06 11.36 -8.41
N ILE A 20 5.44 10.31 -7.86
CA ILE A 20 5.79 9.77 -6.54
C ILE A 20 6.72 8.58 -6.77
N GLY A 21 7.99 8.75 -6.38
CA GLY A 21 9.00 7.71 -6.56
C GLY A 21 9.13 6.78 -5.36
N ASP A 22 9.93 5.74 -5.54
CA ASP A 22 10.14 4.73 -4.50
C ASP A 22 10.81 5.30 -3.26
N GLU A 23 11.63 6.35 -3.40
CA GLU A 23 12.27 6.99 -2.26
C GLU A 23 11.23 7.55 -1.29
N GLU A 24 10.23 8.25 -1.82
CA GLU A 24 9.14 8.78 -1.00
C GLU A 24 8.32 7.64 -0.37
N LEU A 25 8.08 6.57 -1.12
CA LEU A 25 7.34 5.43 -0.63
C LEU A 25 8.08 4.71 0.51
N ARG A 26 9.41 4.60 0.42
CA ARG A 26 10.23 4.03 1.49
C ARG A 26 10.13 4.87 2.75
N GLU A 27 10.28 6.17 2.59
CA GLU A 27 10.22 7.11 3.71
C GLU A 27 8.85 7.09 4.38
N ALA A 28 7.78 7.13 3.59
CA ALA A 28 6.42 7.07 4.10
C ALA A 28 6.15 5.75 4.84
N PHE A 29 6.70 4.66 4.34
CA PHE A 29 6.54 3.36 4.99
C PHE A 29 7.25 3.32 6.35
N THR A 30 8.44 3.90 6.44
CA THR A 30 9.16 4.02 7.72
C THR A 30 8.32 4.81 8.72
N GLU A 31 7.73 5.92 8.28
CA GLU A 31 6.84 6.71 9.11
C GLU A 31 5.62 5.89 9.57
N MET A 32 5.04 5.09 8.67
CA MET A 32 3.92 4.24 9.00
C MET A 32 4.29 3.21 10.07
N LEU A 33 5.46 2.62 9.98
CA LEU A 33 5.95 1.68 11.00
C LEU A 33 6.11 2.34 12.36
N ASN A 34 6.32 3.64 12.39
CA ASN A 34 6.43 4.45 13.61
C ASN A 34 5.07 4.99 14.07
N GLY A 35 3.98 4.54 13.49
CA GLY A 35 2.63 4.93 13.90
C GLY A 35 2.05 6.13 13.17
N GLN A 36 2.72 6.66 12.17
CA GLN A 36 2.28 7.86 11.45
C GLN A 36 1.40 7.49 10.27
N ALA A 37 0.30 6.83 10.53
CA ALA A 37 -0.70 6.46 9.53
C ALA A 37 -2.03 6.20 10.22
N ASP A 38 -3.12 6.30 9.48
CA ASP A 38 -4.46 6.04 10.01
C ASP A 38 -4.82 4.56 9.82
N ASN A 39 -5.13 3.88 10.91
CA ASN A 39 -5.59 2.50 10.88
C ASN A 39 -7.09 2.49 10.60
N LEU A 40 -7.48 1.99 9.42
CA LEU A 40 -8.87 1.91 9.03
C LEU A 40 -9.54 0.58 9.38
N GLY A 41 -8.78 -0.32 10.05
CA GLY A 41 -9.28 -1.62 10.44
C GLY A 41 -9.15 -2.67 9.34
N GLY A 42 -9.17 -3.94 9.73
CA GLY A 42 -9.10 -5.05 8.79
C GLY A 42 -7.83 -5.14 7.96
N GLY A 43 -6.73 -4.59 8.48
CA GLY A 43 -5.45 -4.60 7.77
C GLY A 43 -5.32 -3.50 6.73
N VAL A 44 -6.17 -2.49 6.79
CA VAL A 44 -6.18 -1.36 5.85
C VAL A 44 -5.66 -0.11 6.54
N TRP A 45 -4.68 0.54 5.93
CA TRP A 45 -4.07 1.77 6.46
C TRP A 45 -4.15 2.87 5.42
N LYS A 46 -4.25 4.11 5.89
CA LYS A 46 -4.22 5.28 5.03
C LYS A 46 -3.00 6.12 5.39
N LYS A 47 -2.17 6.41 4.39
CA LYS A 47 -0.93 7.18 4.56
C LYS A 47 -0.90 8.36 3.60
N ARG A 48 -0.59 9.54 4.12
CA ARG A 48 -0.44 10.75 3.31
C ARG A 48 0.86 10.71 2.53
N LEU A 49 0.80 11.17 1.29
CA LEU A 49 1.94 11.25 0.39
C LEU A 49 1.96 12.58 -0.35
N ASN A 50 3.09 12.86 -0.99
CA ASN A 50 3.28 13.98 -1.90
C ASN A 50 2.89 15.32 -1.26
N ALA A 51 3.56 15.65 -0.13
CA ALA A 51 3.31 16.88 0.62
C ALA A 51 1.82 17.03 0.96
N ASN A 52 1.19 15.93 1.37
CA ASN A 52 -0.20 15.92 1.81
C ASN A 52 -1.22 16.08 0.66
N ARG A 53 -0.77 16.07 -0.60
CA ARG A 53 -1.68 16.20 -1.76
C ARG A 53 -2.36 14.89 -2.13
N HIS A 54 -1.78 13.77 -1.72
CA HIS A 54 -2.28 12.43 -2.04
C HIS A 54 -2.48 11.60 -0.79
N ARG A 55 -3.33 10.58 -0.92
CA ARG A 55 -3.53 9.54 0.09
C ARG A 55 -3.25 8.19 -0.54
N SER A 56 -2.55 7.34 0.18
CA SER A 56 -2.33 5.96 -0.23
C SER A 56 -3.08 5.02 0.69
N ILE A 57 -3.59 3.95 0.11
CA ILE A 57 -4.17 2.84 0.86
C ILE A 57 -3.15 1.72 0.87
N VAL A 58 -2.76 1.31 2.07
CA VAL A 58 -1.76 0.26 2.28
C VAL A 58 -2.44 -0.92 2.95
N LEU A 59 -2.24 -2.09 2.37
CA LEU A 59 -2.75 -3.33 2.94
C LEU A 59 -1.61 -4.02 3.66
N ALA A 60 -1.80 -4.27 4.95
CA ALA A 60 -0.78 -4.86 5.78
C ALA A 60 -1.12 -6.32 6.05
N ARG A 61 -0.17 -7.21 5.82
CA ARG A 61 -0.31 -8.61 6.16
C ARG A 61 0.57 -8.92 7.37
N GLY A 62 0.06 -8.59 8.56
CA GLY A 62 0.77 -8.83 9.81
C GLY A 62 2.20 -8.29 9.78
N ALA A 63 3.18 -9.11 10.14
CA ALA A 63 4.58 -8.72 10.14
C ALA A 63 5.34 -9.16 8.88
N SER A 64 4.67 -9.79 7.91
CA SER A 64 5.35 -10.40 6.76
C SER A 64 5.57 -9.43 5.61
N TYR A 65 4.55 -8.70 5.21
CA TYR A 65 4.66 -7.72 4.13
C TYR A 65 3.50 -6.75 4.13
N CYS A 66 3.71 -5.63 3.43
CA CYS A 66 2.70 -4.59 3.22
C CYS A 66 2.66 -4.25 1.75
N VAL A 67 1.49 -3.84 1.25
CA VAL A 67 1.29 -3.52 -0.16
C VAL A 67 0.66 -2.14 -0.29
N TYR A 68 1.31 -1.24 -1.01
CA TYR A 68 0.68 -0.02 -1.47
C TYR A 68 -0.32 -0.40 -2.56
N GLN A 69 -1.61 -0.26 -2.25
CA GLN A 69 -2.67 -0.81 -3.08
C GLN A 69 -3.36 0.23 -3.97
N PHE A 70 -3.59 1.44 -3.47
CA PHE A 70 -4.37 2.44 -4.17
C PHE A 70 -3.90 3.83 -3.81
N LEU A 71 -3.93 4.73 -4.79
CA LEU A 71 -3.54 6.13 -4.62
C LEU A 71 -4.64 7.04 -5.12
N TYR A 72 -4.97 8.06 -4.36
CA TYR A 72 -5.93 9.07 -4.80
C TYR A 72 -5.49 10.46 -4.36
N ALA A 73 -5.87 11.46 -5.14
CA ALA A 73 -5.58 12.85 -4.82
C ALA A 73 -6.62 13.39 -3.83
N LYS A 74 -6.16 14.10 -2.82
CA LYS A 74 -7.04 14.69 -1.82
C LYS A 74 -8.07 15.63 -2.45
N LYS A 75 -7.68 16.33 -3.53
CA LYS A 75 -8.59 17.26 -4.22
C LYS A 75 -9.75 16.56 -4.91
N ASP A 76 -9.58 15.29 -5.28
CA ASP A 76 -10.59 14.52 -6.01
C ASP A 76 -11.58 13.85 -5.06
N GLN A 77 -11.10 13.45 -3.88
CA GLN A 77 -11.94 12.85 -2.84
C GLN A 77 -11.26 13.02 -1.49
N SER A 78 -12.03 13.29 -0.44
CA SER A 78 -11.46 13.49 0.88
C SER A 78 -11.16 12.16 1.60
N ASN A 79 -11.97 11.15 1.32
CA ASN A 79 -11.84 9.81 1.93
C ASN A 79 -12.28 8.74 0.95
N ILE A 80 -11.90 7.50 1.23
CA ILE A 80 -12.44 6.37 0.49
C ILE A 80 -13.87 6.09 0.98
N CYS A 81 -14.73 5.69 0.06
CA CYS A 81 -16.11 5.38 0.42
C CYS A 81 -16.21 4.03 1.14
N GLN A 82 -17.33 3.79 1.80
CA GLN A 82 -17.54 2.58 2.59
C GLN A 82 -17.43 1.31 1.74
N THR A 83 -17.93 1.36 0.51
CA THR A 83 -17.85 0.22 -0.41
C THR A 83 -16.41 -0.14 -0.74
N ASP A 84 -15.58 0.88 -1.02
CA ASP A 84 -14.16 0.65 -1.33
C ASP A 84 -13.42 0.14 -0.10
N LEU A 85 -13.72 0.67 1.08
CA LEU A 85 -13.10 0.21 2.32
C LEU A 85 -13.38 -1.25 2.57
N ILE A 86 -14.62 -1.69 2.37
CA ILE A 86 -15.00 -3.09 2.52
C ILE A 86 -14.20 -3.94 1.53
N ALA A 87 -14.09 -3.49 0.28
CA ALA A 87 -13.32 -4.20 -0.74
C ALA A 87 -11.85 -4.32 -0.37
N PHE A 88 -11.25 -3.26 0.14
CA PHE A 88 -9.83 -3.29 0.58
C PHE A 88 -9.64 -4.22 1.77
N ARG A 89 -10.57 -4.26 2.71
CA ARG A 89 -10.49 -5.20 3.83
C ARG A 89 -10.54 -6.65 3.36
N LYS A 90 -11.39 -6.95 2.37
CA LYS A 90 -11.45 -8.28 1.77
C LYS A 90 -10.14 -8.61 1.05
N MET A 91 -9.59 -7.66 0.32
CA MET A 91 -8.32 -7.82 -0.37
C MET A 91 -7.17 -8.10 0.62
N SER A 92 -7.14 -7.36 1.73
CA SER A 92 -6.14 -7.57 2.78
C SER A 92 -6.22 -9.01 3.32
N LYS A 93 -7.42 -9.51 3.51
CA LYS A 93 -7.62 -10.88 3.98
C LYS A 93 -7.16 -11.91 2.96
N ILE A 94 -7.38 -11.66 1.68
CA ILE A 94 -6.87 -12.52 0.60
C ILE A 94 -5.35 -12.53 0.61
N TYR A 95 -4.72 -11.37 0.72
CA TYR A 95 -3.26 -11.27 0.78
C TYR A 95 -2.70 -12.00 2.00
N GLU A 96 -3.39 -11.95 3.12
CA GLU A 96 -2.99 -12.66 4.34
C GLU A 96 -2.91 -14.18 4.12
N GLY A 97 -3.75 -14.72 3.23
CA GLY A 97 -3.78 -16.15 2.93
C GLY A 97 -2.81 -16.60 1.85
N LEU A 98 -2.06 -15.68 1.24
CA LEU A 98 -1.12 -16.05 0.19
C LEU A 98 0.10 -16.76 0.76
N SER A 99 0.51 -17.85 0.12
CA SER A 99 1.79 -18.52 0.43
C SER A 99 2.96 -17.72 -0.13
N ASP A 100 4.15 -18.05 0.34
CA ASP A 100 5.37 -17.40 -0.17
C ASP A 100 5.52 -17.62 -1.68
N SER A 101 5.17 -18.81 -2.19
CA SER A 101 5.25 -19.08 -3.62
C SER A 101 4.21 -18.29 -4.41
N GLN A 102 3.03 -18.04 -3.84
CA GLN A 102 2.02 -17.20 -4.48
C GLN A 102 2.46 -15.73 -4.53
N VAL A 103 3.06 -15.24 -3.46
CA VAL A 103 3.64 -13.89 -3.44
C VAL A 103 4.73 -13.78 -4.51
N GLN A 104 5.61 -14.78 -4.60
CA GLN A 104 6.66 -14.80 -5.61
C GLN A 104 6.05 -14.79 -7.03
N HIS A 105 4.98 -15.54 -7.23
CA HIS A 105 4.28 -15.53 -8.52
C HIS A 105 3.79 -14.11 -8.87
N PHE A 106 3.20 -13.40 -7.92
CA PHE A 106 2.75 -12.02 -8.14
C PHE A 106 3.90 -11.09 -8.50
N LEU A 107 5.08 -11.32 -7.91
CA LEU A 107 6.28 -10.57 -8.29
C LEU A 107 6.73 -10.92 -9.70
N ASP A 108 6.68 -12.21 -10.06
CA ASP A 108 7.11 -12.68 -11.37
C ASP A 108 6.24 -12.11 -12.49
N ILE A 109 4.93 -12.02 -12.28
CA ILE A 109 4.00 -11.47 -13.28
C ILE A 109 3.80 -9.97 -13.16
N LYS A 110 4.54 -9.30 -12.27
CA LYS A 110 4.50 -7.84 -12.07
C LYS A 110 3.17 -7.31 -11.50
N GLU A 111 2.38 -8.16 -10.88
CA GLU A 111 1.22 -7.70 -10.09
C GLU A 111 1.67 -7.02 -8.81
N PHE A 112 2.81 -7.45 -8.25
CA PHE A 112 3.54 -6.78 -7.18
C PHE A 112 4.92 -6.38 -7.69
N VAL A 113 5.37 -5.20 -7.28
CA VAL A 113 6.74 -4.75 -7.50
C VAL A 113 7.32 -4.48 -6.12
N GLU A 114 8.45 -5.08 -5.82
CA GLU A 114 9.06 -4.90 -4.50
C GLU A 114 9.77 -3.56 -4.42
N ILE A 115 9.58 -2.90 -3.28
CA ILE A 115 10.30 -1.68 -2.91
C ILE A 115 11.25 -2.07 -1.80
N PHE A 116 12.55 -1.97 -2.09
CA PHE A 116 13.58 -2.26 -1.09
C PHE A 116 13.85 -1.02 -0.28
N TYR A 117 13.89 -1.17 1.06
CA TYR A 117 14.08 -0.05 1.96
C TYR A 117 15.02 -0.44 3.08
N GLU A 118 15.72 0.63 3.56
CA GLU A 118 16.55 0.50 4.76
C GLU A 118 17.36 1.74 4.99
#